data_967eb823e80b65548a5f9f910afd60a0
#
_entry.id   967eb823e80b65548a5f9f910afd60a0
#
_cell.length_a   1.000
_cell.length_b   1.000
_cell.length_c   1.000
_cell.angle_alpha   90.00
_cell.angle_beta   90.00
_cell.angle_gamma   90.00
#
_symmetry.space_group_name_H-M   'P 1'
#
loop_
_entity.id
_entity.type
_entity.pdbx_description
1 polymer ?
#
loop_
_entity_poly.entity_id
_entity_poly.type
_entity_poly.pdbx_seq_one_letter_code
_entity_poly.pdbx_strand_id
1 'polypeptide(L)'
;MYFGEKTKRRYMQNCVLCGNAPCDKACPKGLEPSRQLRSIWFNNEAYAAARLPGESACADCQAPCETVCVKRREVPIRKMMAFLTEEVKPKLDIEVPEHEKALQTELCGIPLENPFLLSSSVVASTYDMCARAFEAGWAGAAFKTICAFDIHEASPRFSAIHSADGSIMGFKNIEQLSDHSVPENMEIFRQLKRDYTKKFILASIMGRNDKEWEELARLCQENGADALELNFSCPNMMEEGLGSDIGQVPSLVERFTAAARRGASIPILAKLTPNVASMGPAAEAARNGGADGLAAINTIKSLMAVNLHTYVTSPAVRDKSAVGGYSGNAVKPIALRFIAELGQNPKLSGMHISGMGGVETWRDALEFMMLGAGSIQVTTAVMQYGYRIIEDLKAGLNYYLHEKGFSRVGDVVGLALDSVSDTTDVLERDSIVYPKFNRQACIGCGRCEISCMDGGHQAIRLNERRRPVLDPKRCVGCHLCVLVCPTDSIRSSGRRIYRNSK
;
A
#
# COMPACT_ATOMS: atom_id res chain seq x y z
N MET A 1 -13.51 17.57 12.94
CA MET A 1 -14.26 17.21 11.70
C MET A 1 -13.20 16.85 10.65
N TYR A 2 -12.96 15.56 10.41
CA TYR A 2 -12.10 15.15 9.31
C TYR A 2 -12.72 15.68 8.01
N PHE A 3 -11.93 16.21 7.11
CA PHE A 3 -12.38 16.30 5.73
C PHE A 3 -12.82 14.91 5.32
N GLY A 4 -14.09 14.76 4.93
CA GLY A 4 -14.49 13.52 4.28
C GLY A 4 -13.56 13.30 3.07
N GLU A 5 -13.19 12.07 2.78
CA GLU A 5 -12.29 11.67 1.68
C GLU A 5 -12.58 12.43 0.37
N LYS A 6 -13.86 12.63 0.06
CA LYS A 6 -14.30 13.36 -1.16
C LYS A 6 -13.97 14.85 -1.10
N THR A 7 -14.09 15.49 0.07
CA THR A 7 -13.76 16.92 0.22
C THR A 7 -12.25 17.12 0.15
N LYS A 8 -11.48 16.24 0.79
CA LYS A 8 -10.03 16.23 0.72
C LYS A 8 -9.54 16.08 -0.72
N ARG A 9 -10.05 15.08 -1.45
CA ARG A 9 -9.73 14.89 -2.88
C ARG A 9 -10.05 16.14 -3.70
N ARG A 10 -11.20 16.77 -3.48
CA ARG A 10 -11.58 17.99 -4.20
C ARG A 10 -10.61 19.15 -4.00
N TYR A 11 -10.08 19.35 -2.79
CA TYR A 11 -9.11 20.44 -2.51
C TYR A 11 -7.69 20.08 -2.92
N MET A 12 -7.33 18.80 -2.84
CA MET A 12 -5.98 18.32 -3.11
C MET A 12 -5.75 17.89 -4.58
N GLN A 13 -6.80 17.68 -5.36
CA GLN A 13 -6.72 17.10 -6.72
C GLN A 13 -5.79 17.86 -7.67
N ASN A 14 -5.61 19.18 -7.45
CA ASN A 14 -4.73 20.00 -8.27
C ASN A 14 -3.30 20.07 -7.73
N CYS A 15 -3.05 19.64 -6.49
CA CYS A 15 -1.71 19.60 -5.92
C CYS A 15 -0.94 18.39 -6.49
N VAL A 16 0.18 18.65 -7.15
CA VAL A 16 1.01 17.59 -7.76
C VAL A 16 2.15 17.12 -6.85
N LEU A 17 2.17 17.54 -5.59
CA LEU A 17 3.17 17.18 -4.58
C LEU A 17 4.61 17.39 -5.10
N CYS A 18 4.93 18.59 -5.57
CA CYS A 18 6.19 18.93 -6.21
C CYS A 18 7.42 18.51 -5.39
N GLY A 19 8.47 18.07 -6.08
CA GLY A 19 9.83 18.11 -5.55
C GLY A 19 10.35 19.55 -5.59
N ASN A 20 11.10 19.99 -4.55
CA ASN A 20 11.66 21.35 -4.46
C ASN A 20 10.58 22.43 -4.70
N ALA A 21 9.50 22.34 -3.97
CA ALA A 21 8.24 23.06 -4.21
C ALA A 21 8.39 24.58 -4.13
N PRO A 22 7.95 25.35 -5.16
CA PRO A 22 8.01 26.80 -5.14
C PRO A 22 7.22 27.44 -3.98
N CYS A 23 6.13 26.81 -3.55
CA CYS A 23 5.29 27.31 -2.46
C CYS A 23 6.03 27.37 -1.11
N ASP A 24 6.99 26.47 -0.86
CA ASP A 24 7.80 26.50 0.36
C ASP A 24 8.74 27.70 0.38
N LYS A 25 9.41 27.97 -0.75
CA LYS A 25 10.34 29.10 -0.89
C LYS A 25 9.63 30.48 -0.81
N ALA A 26 8.39 30.53 -1.25
CA ALA A 26 7.60 31.76 -1.25
C ALA A 26 6.86 32.01 0.08
N CYS A 27 6.85 31.05 1.01
CA CYS A 27 6.15 31.22 2.27
C CYS A 27 6.94 32.19 3.19
N PRO A 28 6.42 33.41 3.51
CA PRO A 28 7.15 34.40 4.31
C PRO A 28 7.33 33.96 5.76
N LYS A 29 6.58 32.95 6.20
CA LYS A 29 6.63 32.40 7.57
C LYS A 29 7.36 31.06 7.65
N GLY A 30 7.91 30.55 6.54
CA GLY A 30 8.65 29.28 6.51
C GLY A 30 7.84 28.04 6.88
N LEU A 31 6.52 28.03 6.62
CA LEU A 31 5.61 26.95 7.08
C LEU A 31 5.68 25.67 6.23
N GLU A 32 6.53 25.60 5.23
CA GLU A 32 6.68 24.47 4.32
C GLU A 32 5.32 23.96 3.78
N PRO A 33 4.54 24.78 3.04
CA PRO A 33 3.20 24.40 2.58
C PRO A 33 3.16 23.06 1.84
N SER A 34 4.18 22.72 1.03
CA SER A 34 4.22 21.45 0.29
C SER A 34 4.26 20.24 1.21
N ARG A 35 4.98 20.34 2.33
CA ARG A 35 5.09 19.28 3.34
C ARG A 35 3.76 19.10 4.06
N GLN A 36 3.08 20.19 4.41
CA GLN A 36 1.76 20.13 5.05
C GLN A 36 0.71 19.53 4.10
N LEU A 37 0.70 19.95 2.83
CA LEU A 37 -0.20 19.40 1.82
C LEU A 37 0.07 17.90 1.58
N ARG A 38 1.35 17.50 1.53
CA ARG A 38 1.71 16.09 1.42
C ARG A 38 1.16 15.28 2.61
N SER A 39 1.33 15.76 3.83
CA SER A 39 0.78 15.09 5.01
C SER A 39 -0.75 14.98 4.95
N ILE A 40 -1.46 16.01 4.48
CA ILE A 40 -2.91 15.91 4.22
C ILE A 40 -3.21 14.83 3.17
N TRP A 41 -2.44 14.78 2.09
CA TRP A 41 -2.61 13.77 1.04
C TRP A 41 -2.50 12.34 1.59
N PHE A 42 -1.56 12.11 2.49
CA PHE A 42 -1.31 10.82 3.12
C PHE A 42 -2.11 10.56 4.40
N ASN A 43 -3.23 11.26 4.63
CA ASN A 43 -4.10 11.10 5.80
C ASN A 43 -3.42 11.36 7.15
N ASN A 44 -2.50 12.33 7.18
CA ASN A 44 -1.69 12.66 8.33
C ASN A 44 -1.94 14.11 8.78
N GLU A 45 -3.20 14.53 8.82
CA GLU A 45 -3.62 15.89 9.14
C GLU A 45 -3.21 16.30 10.57
N ALA A 46 -3.27 15.38 11.51
CA ALA A 46 -2.88 15.63 12.90
C ALA A 46 -1.40 16.05 13.01
N TYR A 47 -0.52 15.30 12.35
CA TYR A 47 0.91 15.61 12.31
C TYR A 47 1.19 16.92 11.56
N ALA A 48 0.50 17.18 10.45
CA ALA A 48 0.58 18.45 9.74
C ALA A 48 0.18 19.64 10.63
N ALA A 49 -0.94 19.52 11.34
CA ALA A 49 -1.47 20.55 12.23
C ALA A 49 -0.56 20.80 13.44
N ALA A 50 0.03 19.76 14.01
CA ALA A 50 0.94 19.88 15.16
C ALA A 50 2.18 20.71 14.86
N ARG A 51 2.70 20.64 13.64
CA ARG A 51 3.88 21.41 13.19
C ARG A 51 3.60 22.90 12.93
N LEU A 52 2.33 23.28 12.82
CA LEU A 52 1.96 24.67 12.58
C LEU A 52 1.87 25.46 13.89
N PRO A 53 2.14 26.79 13.88
CA PRO A 53 1.95 27.62 15.05
C PRO A 53 0.50 27.63 15.53
N GLY A 54 0.26 27.96 16.81
CA GLY A 54 -1.05 27.88 17.48
C GLY A 54 -2.12 28.81 16.93
N GLU A 55 -1.73 29.94 16.33
CA GLU A 55 -2.65 30.90 15.72
C GLU A 55 -2.75 30.66 14.21
N SER A 56 -3.82 31.16 13.59
CA SER A 56 -3.97 31.05 12.12
C SER A 56 -2.80 31.75 11.41
N ALA A 57 -1.82 30.93 11.05
CA ALA A 57 -0.56 31.42 10.48
C ALA A 57 -0.75 32.15 9.13
N CYS A 58 -1.89 31.92 8.47
CA CYS A 58 -2.21 32.44 7.15
C CYS A 58 -3.28 33.57 7.16
N ALA A 59 -3.79 33.99 8.34
CA ALA A 59 -4.91 34.95 8.42
C ALA A 59 -4.64 36.23 7.63
N ASP A 60 -3.50 36.88 7.88
CA ASP A 60 -3.14 38.17 7.26
C ASP A 60 -2.19 38.03 6.04
N CYS A 61 -2.01 36.79 5.57
CA CYS A 61 -1.08 36.50 4.49
C CYS A 61 -1.73 36.72 3.12
N GLN A 62 -1.02 37.35 2.18
CA GLN A 62 -1.47 37.52 0.78
C GLN A 62 -1.32 36.26 -0.08
N ALA A 63 -0.98 35.11 0.55
CA ALA A 63 -0.81 33.82 -0.09
C ALA A 63 0.17 33.82 -1.28
N PRO A 64 1.42 34.32 -1.15
CA PRO A 64 2.38 34.26 -2.26
C PRO A 64 2.67 32.84 -2.70
N CYS A 65 2.53 31.84 -1.82
CA CYS A 65 2.64 30.41 -2.14
C CYS A 65 1.65 29.95 -3.22
N GLU A 66 0.42 30.50 -3.26
CA GLU A 66 -0.55 30.20 -4.30
C GLU A 66 -0.20 30.89 -5.63
N THR A 67 0.41 32.06 -5.56
CA THR A 67 0.81 32.85 -6.75
C THR A 67 1.94 32.15 -7.51
N VAL A 68 2.94 31.61 -6.79
CA VAL A 68 4.08 30.90 -7.40
C VAL A 68 3.81 29.42 -7.66
N CYS A 69 2.66 28.91 -7.23
CA CYS A 69 2.31 27.50 -7.45
C CYS A 69 2.33 27.15 -8.94
N VAL A 70 2.95 26.03 -9.31
CA VAL A 70 3.00 25.55 -10.71
C VAL A 70 1.61 25.35 -11.31
N LYS A 71 0.59 25.17 -10.48
CA LYS A 71 -0.84 25.09 -10.83
C LYS A 71 -1.55 26.47 -10.78
N ARG A 72 -0.82 27.57 -10.68
CA ARG A 72 -1.32 28.96 -10.83
C ARG A 72 -2.63 29.23 -10.06
N ARG A 73 -2.61 29.12 -8.72
CA ARG A 73 -3.74 29.35 -7.79
C ARG A 73 -4.88 28.32 -7.84
N GLU A 74 -4.76 27.26 -8.59
CA GLU A 74 -5.77 26.19 -8.57
C GLU A 74 -5.74 25.35 -7.27
N VAL A 75 -4.64 25.42 -6.51
CA VAL A 75 -4.48 24.75 -5.21
C VAL A 75 -4.75 25.77 -4.11
N PRO A 76 -5.81 25.59 -3.30
CA PRO A 76 -6.18 26.55 -2.24
C PRO A 76 -5.30 26.34 -0.99
N ILE A 77 -4.01 26.62 -1.09
CA ILE A 77 -3.00 26.39 -0.05
C ILE A 77 -3.39 27.09 1.25
N ARG A 78 -3.72 28.39 1.18
CA ARG A 78 -4.13 29.17 2.35
C ARG A 78 -5.32 28.55 3.08
N LYS A 79 -6.31 28.08 2.34
CA LYS A 79 -7.50 27.43 2.90
C LYS A 79 -7.16 26.10 3.57
N MET A 80 -6.22 25.34 3.00
CA MET A 80 -5.77 24.08 3.58
C MET A 80 -4.97 24.31 4.86
N MET A 81 -4.13 25.33 4.88
CA MET A 81 -3.38 25.74 6.08
C MET A 81 -4.33 26.21 7.20
N ALA A 82 -5.33 27.04 6.85
CA ALA A 82 -6.36 27.49 7.81
C ALA A 82 -7.13 26.29 8.40
N PHE A 83 -7.52 25.32 7.57
CA PHE A 83 -8.14 24.08 8.04
C PHE A 83 -7.30 23.35 9.10
N LEU A 84 -5.98 23.22 8.87
CA LEU A 84 -5.09 22.56 9.83
C LEU A 84 -5.03 23.32 11.17
N THR A 85 -4.97 24.66 11.14
CA THR A 85 -4.83 25.48 12.37
C THR A 85 -6.14 25.70 13.11
N GLU A 86 -7.24 25.84 12.40
CA GLU A 86 -8.54 26.24 12.96
C GLU A 86 -9.46 25.06 13.27
N GLU A 87 -9.36 23.99 12.48
CA GLU A 87 -10.28 22.85 12.62
C GLU A 87 -9.61 21.55 13.10
N VAL A 88 -8.36 21.30 12.75
CA VAL A 88 -7.66 20.06 13.16
C VAL A 88 -6.93 20.26 14.47
N LYS A 89 -6.05 21.27 14.56
CA LYS A 89 -5.20 21.49 15.73
C LYS A 89 -5.95 21.61 17.06
N PRO A 90 -7.09 22.34 17.17
CA PRO A 90 -7.85 22.43 18.42
C PRO A 90 -8.50 21.11 18.88
N LYS A 91 -8.52 20.09 18.02
CA LYS A 91 -9.13 18.78 18.28
C LYS A 91 -8.11 17.68 18.47
N LEU A 92 -6.82 18.02 18.58
CA LEU A 92 -5.80 17.03 18.90
C LEU A 92 -5.94 16.63 20.36
N ASP A 93 -6.32 15.38 20.60
CA ASP A 93 -6.55 14.83 21.94
C ASP A 93 -5.24 14.47 22.65
N ILE A 94 -4.14 14.37 21.90
CA ILE A 94 -2.81 14.05 22.39
C ILE A 94 -1.75 14.92 21.73
N GLU A 95 -0.64 15.15 22.41
CA GLU A 95 0.55 15.70 21.78
C GLU A 95 1.09 14.69 20.76
N VAL A 96 1.58 15.21 19.62
CA VAL A 96 2.21 14.35 18.61
C VAL A 96 3.53 13.84 19.17
N PRO A 97 3.72 12.50 19.27
CA PRO A 97 4.91 11.96 19.89
C PRO A 97 6.18 12.36 19.15
N GLU A 98 7.16 12.89 19.88
CA GLU A 98 8.48 13.20 19.33
C GLU A 98 9.32 11.95 19.04
N HIS A 99 9.05 10.85 19.78
CA HIS A 99 9.83 9.63 19.69
C HIS A 99 9.09 8.52 18.94
N GLU A 100 9.81 7.85 18.04
CA GLU A 100 9.31 6.76 17.22
C GLU A 100 9.55 5.37 17.85
N LYS A 101 9.82 5.27 19.15
CA LYS A 101 10.09 3.98 19.82
C LYS A 101 8.97 2.96 19.66
N ALA A 102 7.72 3.41 19.59
CA ALA A 102 6.56 2.55 19.37
C ALA A 102 6.57 1.86 17.99
N LEU A 103 7.34 2.37 17.02
CA LEU A 103 7.49 1.80 15.70
C LEU A 103 8.55 0.71 15.62
N GLN A 104 9.41 0.55 16.63
CA GLN A 104 10.42 -0.49 16.61
C GLN A 104 9.76 -1.88 16.57
N THR A 105 10.29 -2.74 15.73
CA THR A 105 9.79 -4.10 15.49
C THR A 105 10.95 -5.02 15.15
N GLU A 106 10.64 -6.22 14.69
CA GLU A 106 11.63 -7.18 14.20
C GLU A 106 11.14 -7.87 12.92
N LEU A 107 12.07 -8.38 12.15
CA LEU A 107 11.80 -9.27 11.03
C LEU A 107 12.57 -10.58 11.26
N CYS A 108 11.85 -11.66 11.51
CA CYS A 108 12.43 -12.97 11.86
C CYS A 108 13.51 -12.88 12.95
N GLY A 109 13.26 -12.09 14.02
CA GLY A 109 14.18 -11.91 15.15
C GLY A 109 15.27 -10.85 14.95
N ILE A 110 15.36 -10.22 13.78
CA ILE A 110 16.32 -9.14 13.52
C ILE A 110 15.63 -7.78 13.74
N PRO A 111 16.18 -6.91 14.61
CA PRO A 111 15.58 -5.62 14.95
C PRO A 111 15.46 -4.67 13.76
N LEU A 112 14.32 -3.99 13.66
CA LEU A 112 14.02 -2.92 12.70
C LEU A 112 13.69 -1.63 13.45
N GLU A 113 14.18 -0.48 12.95
CA GLU A 113 13.86 0.84 13.50
C GLU A 113 12.36 1.19 13.37
N ASN A 114 11.72 0.70 12.33
CA ASN A 114 10.31 0.85 12.02
C ASN A 114 9.88 -0.28 11.05
N PRO A 115 8.59 -0.52 10.85
CA PRO A 115 8.13 -1.67 10.06
C PRO A 115 8.22 -1.50 8.54
N PHE A 116 8.74 -0.38 8.02
CA PHE A 116 8.70 -0.05 6.60
C PHE A 116 10.00 -0.36 5.88
N LEU A 117 9.91 -1.18 4.84
CA LEU A 117 10.99 -1.56 3.94
C LEU A 117 10.64 -1.16 2.50
N LEU A 118 11.66 -0.90 1.66
CA LEU A 118 11.47 -0.92 0.22
C LEU A 118 11.24 -2.35 -0.25
N SER A 119 10.29 -2.56 -1.18
CA SER A 119 10.09 -3.87 -1.78
C SER A 119 11.08 -4.11 -2.92
N SER A 120 11.42 -5.37 -3.16
CA SER A 120 12.29 -5.83 -4.24
C SER A 120 11.77 -5.38 -5.61
N SER A 121 12.38 -4.35 -6.16
CA SER A 121 12.00 -3.70 -7.42
C SER A 121 13.01 -2.63 -7.83
N VAL A 122 12.69 -1.84 -8.87
CA VAL A 122 13.51 -0.72 -9.35
C VAL A 122 13.84 0.34 -8.29
N VAL A 123 13.06 0.45 -7.22
CA VAL A 123 13.30 1.46 -6.16
C VAL A 123 14.44 1.07 -5.20
N ALA A 124 14.97 -0.14 -5.31
CA ALA A 124 16.05 -0.67 -4.47
C ALA A 124 17.01 -1.52 -5.32
N SER A 125 17.59 -0.96 -6.38
CA SER A 125 18.43 -1.68 -7.33
C SER A 125 19.90 -1.23 -7.36
N THR A 126 20.22 -0.10 -6.73
CA THR A 126 21.58 0.44 -6.67
C THR A 126 21.96 0.91 -5.27
N TYR A 127 23.25 1.10 -5.03
CA TYR A 127 23.75 1.70 -3.80
C TYR A 127 23.09 3.05 -3.52
N ASP A 128 23.12 3.98 -4.49
CA ASP A 128 22.60 5.34 -4.31
C ASP A 128 21.09 5.37 -4.00
N MET A 129 20.32 4.48 -4.61
CA MET A 129 18.88 4.35 -4.33
C MET A 129 18.64 3.91 -2.88
N CYS A 130 19.32 2.87 -2.43
CA CYS A 130 19.20 2.38 -1.06
C CYS A 130 19.71 3.42 -0.04
N ALA A 131 20.87 4.04 -0.28
CA ALA A 131 21.42 5.10 0.57
C ALA A 131 20.45 6.25 0.76
N ARG A 132 19.89 6.80 -0.32
CA ARG A 132 18.87 7.86 -0.25
C ARG A 132 17.59 7.45 0.49
N ALA A 133 17.19 6.19 0.36
CA ALA A 133 16.06 5.67 1.11
C ALA A 133 16.37 5.57 2.61
N PHE A 134 17.54 5.06 2.96
CA PHE A 134 17.98 4.93 4.35
C PHE A 134 18.11 6.29 5.03
N GLU A 135 18.67 7.28 4.34
CA GLU A 135 18.75 8.68 4.77
C GLU A 135 17.36 9.32 4.95
N ALA A 136 16.39 8.96 4.11
CA ALA A 136 15.01 9.41 4.27
C ALA A 136 14.29 8.77 5.48
N GLY A 137 14.81 7.66 6.05
CA GLY A 137 14.28 7.01 7.25
C GLY A 137 13.63 5.64 7.04
N TRP A 138 13.78 5.00 5.87
CA TRP A 138 13.40 3.61 5.66
C TRP A 138 14.27 2.69 6.53
N ALA A 139 13.65 1.67 7.15
CA ALA A 139 14.36 0.74 8.03
C ALA A 139 15.30 -0.19 7.25
N GLY A 140 14.99 -0.45 5.99
CA GLY A 140 15.76 -1.32 5.13
C GLY A 140 15.19 -1.42 3.72
N ALA A 141 15.74 -2.33 2.94
CA ALA A 141 15.32 -2.55 1.57
C ALA A 141 15.40 -4.04 1.20
N ALA A 142 14.34 -4.56 0.56
CA ALA A 142 14.44 -5.75 -0.26
C ALA A 142 15.05 -5.34 -1.60
N PHE A 143 16.26 -5.81 -1.87
CA PHE A 143 17.01 -5.45 -3.06
C PHE A 143 16.40 -6.07 -4.33
N LYS A 144 16.55 -5.42 -5.49
CA LYS A 144 16.03 -5.96 -6.77
C LYS A 144 16.56 -7.37 -6.99
N THR A 145 15.71 -8.32 -7.34
CA THR A 145 16.00 -9.76 -7.38
C THR A 145 17.23 -10.07 -8.21
N ILE A 146 18.20 -10.74 -7.61
CA ILE A 146 19.48 -11.15 -8.19
C ILE A 146 19.35 -12.55 -8.79
N CYS A 147 19.94 -12.78 -9.95
CA CYS A 147 20.03 -14.08 -10.61
C CYS A 147 21.40 -14.29 -11.23
N ALA A 148 21.71 -15.54 -11.55
CA ALA A 148 22.99 -15.93 -12.16
C ALA A 148 22.95 -15.98 -13.69
N PHE A 149 21.89 -15.50 -14.32
CA PHE A 149 21.71 -15.47 -15.77
C PHE A 149 21.48 -14.05 -16.27
N ASP A 150 21.77 -13.80 -17.54
CA ASP A 150 21.66 -12.48 -18.13
C ASP A 150 20.22 -12.01 -18.27
N ILE A 151 19.98 -10.75 -17.91
CA ILE A 151 18.69 -10.07 -18.03
C ILE A 151 18.77 -8.98 -19.08
N HIS A 152 17.82 -9.00 -20.02
CA HIS A 152 17.68 -7.97 -21.05
C HIS A 152 16.30 -7.33 -20.95
N GLU A 153 16.27 -6.10 -20.44
CA GLU A 153 15.03 -5.39 -20.24
C GLU A 153 14.47 -4.78 -21.53
N ALA A 154 13.16 -4.88 -21.69
CA ALA A 154 12.45 -4.21 -22.77
C ALA A 154 12.28 -2.71 -22.51
N SER A 155 11.99 -1.91 -23.57
CA SER A 155 11.72 -0.48 -23.47
C SER A 155 10.62 -0.09 -24.47
N PRO A 156 9.55 0.65 -23.98
CA PRO A 156 9.24 1.05 -22.61
C PRO A 156 8.76 -0.12 -21.74
N ARG A 157 8.83 0.02 -20.40
CA ARG A 157 8.52 -1.06 -19.43
C ARG A 157 7.30 -0.79 -18.55
N PHE A 158 6.85 0.45 -18.46
CA PHE A 158 5.77 0.86 -17.57
C PHE A 158 4.60 1.45 -18.31
N SER A 159 3.40 1.21 -17.79
CA SER A 159 2.17 1.90 -18.17
C SER A 159 1.24 2.03 -16.98
N ALA A 160 0.27 2.95 -17.04
CA ALA A 160 -0.65 3.21 -15.95
C ALA A 160 -2.10 3.34 -16.44
N ILE A 161 -3.04 3.02 -15.56
CA ILE A 161 -4.46 3.37 -15.72
C ILE A 161 -4.73 4.60 -14.85
N HIS A 162 -5.41 5.57 -15.45
CA HIS A 162 -5.82 6.79 -14.76
C HIS A 162 -7.33 6.79 -14.53
N SER A 163 -7.75 7.36 -13.40
CA SER A 163 -9.14 7.71 -13.14
C SER A 163 -9.53 8.96 -13.92
N ALA A 164 -10.83 9.29 -13.94
CA ALA A 164 -11.35 10.45 -14.64
C ALA A 164 -10.79 11.80 -14.15
N ASP A 165 -10.28 11.87 -12.92
CA ASP A 165 -9.61 13.05 -12.36
C ASP A 165 -8.10 13.10 -12.64
N GLY A 166 -7.58 12.13 -13.42
CA GLY A 166 -6.17 12.05 -13.79
C GLY A 166 -5.27 11.36 -12.76
N SER A 167 -5.79 10.93 -11.62
CA SER A 167 -5.02 10.17 -10.64
C SER A 167 -4.69 8.77 -11.17
N ILE A 168 -3.52 8.25 -10.82
CA ILE A 168 -3.10 6.90 -11.19
C ILE A 168 -3.82 5.89 -10.29
N MET A 169 -4.58 4.99 -10.90
CA MET A 169 -5.25 3.90 -10.18
C MET A 169 -4.36 2.68 -9.99
N GLY A 170 -3.49 2.43 -10.95
CA GLY A 170 -2.57 1.32 -10.89
C GLY A 170 -1.55 1.37 -12.01
N PHE A 171 -0.46 0.63 -11.81
CA PHE A 171 0.66 0.48 -12.73
C PHE A 171 0.73 -0.93 -13.27
N LYS A 172 1.14 -1.04 -14.52
CA LYS A 172 1.64 -2.29 -15.08
C LYS A 172 3.12 -2.14 -15.39
N ASN A 173 3.88 -3.18 -15.09
CA ASN A 173 5.27 -3.31 -15.53
C ASN A 173 5.50 -4.64 -16.26
N ILE A 174 6.51 -4.65 -17.10
CA ILE A 174 7.08 -5.85 -17.73
C ILE A 174 8.55 -6.00 -17.34
N GLU A 175 8.94 -5.43 -16.19
CA GLU A 175 10.27 -5.54 -15.61
C GLU A 175 10.58 -6.98 -15.19
N GLN A 176 11.82 -7.36 -15.38
CA GLN A 176 12.35 -8.65 -14.96
C GLN A 176 13.13 -8.53 -13.65
N LEU A 177 14.37 -8.96 -13.65
CA LEU A 177 15.25 -9.04 -12.49
C LEU A 177 16.36 -7.98 -12.54
N SER A 178 17.35 -8.06 -11.65
CA SER A 178 18.51 -7.17 -11.68
C SER A 178 19.32 -7.39 -12.97
N ASP A 179 19.69 -6.30 -13.61
CA ASP A 179 20.59 -6.25 -14.77
C ASP A 179 22.07 -6.09 -14.38
N HIS A 180 22.37 -6.00 -13.08
CA HIS A 180 23.72 -6.07 -12.55
C HIS A 180 24.14 -7.53 -12.37
N SER A 181 25.41 -7.81 -12.62
CA SER A 181 26.00 -9.12 -12.36
C SER A 181 25.99 -9.48 -10.86
N VAL A 182 26.11 -10.77 -10.54
CA VAL A 182 26.18 -11.21 -9.13
C VAL A 182 27.33 -10.53 -8.37
N PRO A 183 28.56 -10.43 -8.90
CA PRO A 183 29.66 -9.73 -8.19
C PRO A 183 29.37 -8.24 -7.91
N GLU A 184 28.74 -7.52 -8.86
CA GLU A 184 28.36 -6.11 -8.67
C GLU A 184 27.33 -5.97 -7.56
N ASN A 185 26.29 -6.82 -7.53
CA ASN A 185 25.31 -6.83 -6.46
C ASN A 185 25.94 -7.14 -5.09
N MET A 186 26.89 -8.07 -5.01
CA MET A 186 27.61 -8.38 -3.77
C MET A 186 28.45 -7.20 -3.29
N GLU A 187 29.07 -6.46 -4.19
CA GLU A 187 29.83 -5.26 -3.84
C GLU A 187 28.90 -4.17 -3.27
N ILE A 188 27.72 -3.99 -3.85
CA ILE A 188 26.71 -3.04 -3.32
C ILE A 188 26.31 -3.42 -1.89
N PHE A 189 26.09 -4.70 -1.58
CA PHE A 189 25.76 -5.14 -0.21
C PHE A 189 26.87 -4.84 0.78
N ARG A 190 28.14 -5.13 0.43
CA ARG A 190 29.30 -4.80 1.27
C ARG A 190 29.36 -3.30 1.57
N GLN A 191 29.18 -2.45 0.54
CA GLN A 191 29.18 -1.00 0.69
C GLN A 191 28.04 -0.53 1.60
N LEU A 192 26.81 -0.99 1.36
CA LEU A 192 25.65 -0.63 2.17
C LEU A 192 25.83 -1.04 3.64
N LYS A 193 26.33 -2.25 3.92
CA LYS A 193 26.56 -2.70 5.31
C LYS A 193 27.68 -1.95 5.99
N ARG A 194 28.72 -1.54 5.26
CA ARG A 194 29.80 -0.70 5.80
C ARG A 194 29.27 0.69 6.20
N ASP A 195 28.48 1.31 5.32
CA ASP A 195 28.07 2.71 5.47
C ASP A 195 26.77 2.87 6.29
N TYR A 196 25.91 1.84 6.31
CA TYR A 196 24.61 1.82 6.97
C TYR A 196 24.42 0.57 7.86
N THR A 197 25.26 0.41 8.88
CA THR A 197 25.35 -0.80 9.72
C THR A 197 24.05 -1.22 10.42
N LYS A 198 23.13 -0.28 10.64
CA LYS A 198 21.84 -0.53 11.32
C LYS A 198 20.68 -0.78 10.36
N LYS A 199 20.89 -0.58 9.06
CA LYS A 199 19.85 -0.76 8.06
C LYS A 199 19.77 -2.20 7.60
N PHE A 200 18.52 -2.67 7.40
CA PHE A 200 18.23 -4.05 7.05
C PHE A 200 18.34 -4.27 5.54
N ILE A 201 19.17 -5.24 5.14
CA ILE A 201 19.35 -5.66 3.74
C ILE A 201 18.68 -7.01 3.54
N LEU A 202 17.56 -7.04 2.82
CA LEU A 202 16.85 -8.23 2.39
C LEU A 202 17.28 -8.54 0.95
N ALA A 203 18.11 -9.56 0.76
CA ALA A 203 18.57 -9.94 -0.57
C ALA A 203 17.52 -10.78 -1.28
N SER A 204 16.86 -10.23 -2.30
CA SER A 204 15.94 -10.98 -3.14
C SER A 204 16.72 -11.76 -4.20
N ILE A 205 16.47 -13.08 -4.31
CA ILE A 205 17.19 -13.98 -5.21
C ILE A 205 16.26 -14.86 -6.03
N MET A 206 16.72 -15.32 -7.19
CA MET A 206 16.06 -16.31 -8.04
C MET A 206 17.09 -17.20 -8.73
N GLY A 207 16.96 -18.51 -8.58
CA GLY A 207 17.76 -19.52 -9.27
C GLY A 207 16.90 -20.40 -10.18
N ARG A 208 17.52 -21.03 -11.18
CA ARG A 208 16.89 -22.00 -12.11
C ARG A 208 16.90 -23.43 -11.60
N ASN A 209 17.82 -23.73 -10.69
CA ASN A 209 18.03 -25.06 -10.14
C ASN A 209 18.58 -25.00 -8.71
N ASP A 210 18.57 -26.13 -8.01
CA ASP A 210 19.00 -26.24 -6.61
C ASP A 210 20.38 -25.61 -6.36
N LYS A 211 21.33 -25.83 -7.26
CA LYS A 211 22.70 -25.31 -7.12
C LYS A 211 22.75 -23.79 -7.19
N GLU A 212 21.99 -23.16 -8.11
CA GLU A 212 21.92 -21.70 -8.22
C GLU A 212 21.25 -21.09 -6.97
N TRP A 213 20.16 -21.69 -6.45
CA TRP A 213 19.52 -21.23 -5.22
C TRP A 213 20.45 -21.30 -4.00
N GLU A 214 21.18 -22.41 -3.84
CA GLU A 214 22.13 -22.64 -2.76
C GLU A 214 23.31 -21.64 -2.85
N GLU A 215 23.90 -21.46 -4.05
CA GLU A 215 25.04 -20.59 -4.26
C GLU A 215 24.69 -19.10 -4.10
N LEU A 216 23.54 -18.63 -4.64
CA LEU A 216 23.10 -17.25 -4.46
C LEU A 216 22.81 -16.95 -2.98
N ALA A 217 22.18 -17.89 -2.26
CA ALA A 217 21.92 -17.76 -0.83
C ALA A 217 23.21 -17.59 -0.03
N ARG A 218 24.22 -18.44 -0.31
CA ARG A 218 25.56 -18.38 0.31
C ARG A 218 26.24 -17.05 0.04
N LEU A 219 26.29 -16.64 -1.23
CA LEU A 219 26.96 -15.40 -1.63
C LEU A 219 26.32 -14.16 -0.99
N CYS A 220 24.98 -14.08 -0.94
CA CYS A 220 24.30 -12.96 -0.30
C CYS A 220 24.62 -12.88 1.19
N GLN A 221 24.59 -13.99 1.91
CA GLN A 221 24.95 -14.02 3.33
C GLN A 221 26.40 -13.60 3.57
N GLU A 222 27.36 -14.14 2.80
CA GLU A 222 28.79 -13.83 2.92
C GLU A 222 29.11 -12.36 2.63
N ASN A 223 28.23 -11.66 1.90
CA ASN A 223 28.43 -10.27 1.51
C ASN A 223 27.55 -9.27 2.28
N GLY A 224 26.91 -9.71 3.36
CA GLY A 224 26.29 -8.81 4.33
C GLY A 224 24.78 -8.63 4.21
N ALA A 225 24.07 -9.52 3.49
CA ALA A 225 22.63 -9.59 3.60
C ALA A 225 22.22 -10.05 4.99
N ASP A 226 21.20 -9.41 5.57
CA ASP A 226 20.64 -9.78 6.87
C ASP A 226 19.61 -10.92 6.75
N ALA A 227 18.92 -11.01 5.61
CA ALA A 227 17.98 -12.07 5.30
C ALA A 227 17.85 -12.25 3.78
N LEU A 228 17.23 -13.35 3.38
CA LEU A 228 16.94 -13.67 1.98
C LEU A 228 15.44 -13.57 1.68
N GLU A 229 15.08 -13.09 0.49
CA GLU A 229 13.73 -13.17 -0.09
C GLU A 229 13.78 -14.05 -1.33
N LEU A 230 13.16 -15.24 -1.28
CA LEU A 230 13.12 -16.16 -2.41
C LEU A 230 11.98 -15.76 -3.35
N ASN A 231 12.30 -15.29 -4.54
CA ASN A 231 11.32 -14.76 -5.48
C ASN A 231 10.66 -15.89 -6.30
N PHE A 232 9.62 -16.51 -5.75
CA PHE A 232 8.75 -17.50 -6.43
C PHE A 232 7.57 -16.85 -7.15
N SER A 233 7.67 -15.59 -7.56
CA SER A 233 6.46 -14.82 -7.85
C SER A 233 6.56 -13.86 -9.04
N CYS A 234 7.73 -13.68 -9.65
CA CYS A 234 7.89 -12.79 -10.80
C CYS A 234 7.03 -13.26 -11.98
N PRO A 235 6.08 -12.43 -12.48
CA PRO A 235 5.20 -12.84 -13.57
C PRO A 235 5.81 -12.64 -14.97
N ASN A 236 6.98 -12.02 -15.07
CA ASN A 236 7.56 -11.48 -16.31
C ASN A 236 8.76 -12.28 -16.83
N MET A 237 8.93 -13.52 -16.35
CA MET A 237 10.06 -14.35 -16.80
C MET A 237 9.89 -14.82 -18.24
N MET A 238 10.99 -14.82 -19.00
CA MET A 238 11.03 -15.27 -20.41
C MET A 238 11.10 -16.79 -20.53
N GLU A 239 11.68 -17.47 -19.53
CA GLU A 239 11.79 -18.93 -19.48
C GLU A 239 10.64 -19.50 -18.68
N GLU A 240 9.99 -20.55 -19.23
CA GLU A 240 9.00 -21.34 -18.51
C GLU A 240 9.62 -22.03 -17.27
N GLY A 241 8.83 -22.20 -16.22
CA GLY A 241 9.30 -22.84 -15.00
C GLY A 241 10.10 -21.94 -14.05
N LEU A 242 10.06 -20.60 -14.23
CA LEU A 242 10.66 -19.63 -13.34
C LEU A 242 9.61 -18.69 -12.70
N GLY A 243 10.00 -18.01 -11.63
CA GLY A 243 9.16 -17.00 -10.98
C GLY A 243 7.79 -17.52 -10.57
N SER A 244 6.72 -16.93 -11.12
CA SER A 244 5.34 -17.30 -10.76
C SER A 244 4.94 -18.73 -11.12
N ASP A 245 5.66 -19.38 -12.01
CA ASP A 245 5.39 -20.78 -12.37
C ASP A 245 5.85 -21.71 -11.24
N ILE A 246 7.01 -21.42 -10.62
CA ILE A 246 7.46 -22.11 -9.39
C ILE A 246 6.43 -21.88 -8.28
N GLY A 247 6.03 -20.63 -8.06
CA GLY A 247 5.13 -20.24 -6.97
C GLY A 247 3.73 -20.89 -7.01
N GLN A 248 3.33 -21.44 -8.15
CA GLN A 248 2.07 -22.18 -8.33
C GLN A 248 2.21 -23.66 -8.01
N VAL A 249 3.43 -24.20 -7.80
CA VAL A 249 3.72 -25.61 -7.59
C VAL A 249 4.36 -25.79 -6.19
N PRO A 250 3.59 -26.15 -5.16
CA PRO A 250 4.08 -26.24 -3.78
C PRO A 250 5.34 -27.10 -3.62
N SER A 251 5.46 -28.24 -4.33
CA SER A 251 6.65 -29.09 -4.26
C SER A 251 7.93 -28.41 -4.77
N LEU A 252 7.83 -27.50 -5.75
CA LEU A 252 8.96 -26.70 -6.21
C LEU A 252 9.32 -25.60 -5.21
N VAL A 253 8.31 -24.98 -4.59
CA VAL A 253 8.53 -24.00 -3.52
C VAL A 253 9.28 -24.63 -2.35
N GLU A 254 8.84 -25.81 -1.87
CA GLU A 254 9.52 -26.55 -0.81
C GLU A 254 10.96 -26.89 -1.20
N ARG A 255 11.16 -27.51 -2.38
CA ARG A 255 12.48 -27.90 -2.89
C ARG A 255 13.47 -26.76 -2.96
N PHE A 256 13.07 -25.64 -3.56
CA PHE A 256 13.99 -24.52 -3.76
C PHE A 256 14.21 -23.72 -2.48
N THR A 257 13.23 -23.67 -1.57
CA THR A 257 13.42 -23.14 -0.23
C THR A 257 14.46 -23.95 0.53
N ALA A 258 14.36 -25.30 0.49
CA ALA A 258 15.34 -26.19 1.09
C ALA A 258 16.74 -26.06 0.44
N ALA A 259 16.80 -25.80 -0.86
CA ALA A 259 18.07 -25.54 -1.55
C ALA A 259 18.72 -24.24 -1.05
N ALA A 260 17.97 -23.14 -0.96
CA ALA A 260 18.47 -21.87 -0.43
C ALA A 260 18.89 -22.00 1.06
N ARG A 261 18.13 -22.80 1.87
CA ARG A 261 18.46 -23.06 3.28
C ARG A 261 19.79 -23.81 3.44
N ARG A 262 20.18 -24.68 2.50
CA ARG A 262 21.52 -25.32 2.53
C ARG A 262 22.64 -24.31 2.33
N GLY A 263 22.39 -23.25 1.55
CA GLY A 263 23.38 -22.20 1.27
C GLY A 263 23.51 -21.13 2.36
N ALA A 264 22.50 -20.95 3.22
CA ALA A 264 22.49 -19.84 4.20
C ALA A 264 21.83 -20.21 5.51
N SER A 265 22.34 -19.63 6.60
CA SER A 265 21.79 -19.74 7.95
C SER A 265 20.98 -18.50 8.39
N ILE A 266 21.08 -17.39 7.67
CA ILE A 266 20.28 -16.18 7.90
C ILE A 266 18.80 -16.45 7.60
N PRO A 267 17.86 -15.62 8.12
CA PRO A 267 16.44 -15.80 7.87
C PRO A 267 16.08 -15.81 6.37
N ILE A 268 15.11 -16.64 6.02
CA ILE A 268 14.60 -16.79 4.66
C ILE A 268 13.11 -16.45 4.63
N LEU A 269 12.70 -15.52 3.77
CA LEU A 269 11.32 -15.23 3.41
C LEU A 269 11.01 -15.81 2.03
N ALA A 270 9.89 -16.53 1.91
CA ALA A 270 9.36 -16.93 0.60
C ALA A 270 8.40 -15.86 0.07
N LYS A 271 8.73 -15.25 -1.09
CA LYS A 271 7.86 -14.28 -1.75
C LYS A 271 6.90 -14.96 -2.69
N LEU A 272 5.61 -14.84 -2.38
CA LEU A 272 4.55 -15.60 -3.00
C LEU A 272 3.80 -14.83 -4.08
N THR A 273 3.29 -15.58 -5.07
CA THR A 273 2.51 -15.02 -6.18
C THR A 273 1.03 -14.94 -5.83
N PRO A 274 0.35 -13.82 -6.15
CA PRO A 274 -1.11 -13.73 -6.01
C PRO A 274 -1.89 -14.35 -7.18
N ASN A 275 -1.18 -14.93 -8.16
CA ASN A 275 -1.80 -15.51 -9.37
C ASN A 275 -2.28 -16.95 -9.12
N VAL A 276 -2.90 -17.16 -7.98
CA VAL A 276 -3.43 -18.45 -7.46
C VAL A 276 -4.79 -18.22 -6.79
N ALA A 277 -5.56 -19.29 -6.65
CA ALA A 277 -6.83 -19.22 -5.92
C ALA A 277 -6.62 -19.11 -4.40
N SER A 278 -5.65 -19.84 -3.86
CA SER A 278 -5.23 -19.84 -2.45
C SER A 278 -3.70 -19.84 -2.37
N MET A 279 -3.17 -19.09 -1.43
CA MET A 279 -1.72 -18.99 -1.21
C MET A 279 -1.22 -19.98 -0.14
N GLY A 280 -2.14 -20.52 0.66
CA GLY A 280 -1.85 -21.45 1.75
C GLY A 280 -0.94 -22.61 1.38
N PRO A 281 -1.24 -23.39 0.32
CA PRO A 281 -0.40 -24.53 -0.06
C PRO A 281 1.06 -24.19 -0.35
N ALA A 282 1.31 -23.08 -1.06
CA ALA A 282 2.67 -22.62 -1.34
C ALA A 282 3.38 -22.10 -0.08
N ALA A 283 2.65 -21.44 0.82
CA ALA A 283 3.17 -20.94 2.08
C ALA A 283 3.57 -22.09 3.03
N GLU A 284 2.73 -23.11 3.14
CA GLU A 284 3.01 -24.33 3.93
C GLU A 284 4.25 -25.05 3.38
N ALA A 285 4.35 -25.18 2.05
CA ALA A 285 5.51 -25.76 1.38
C ALA A 285 6.80 -24.96 1.64
N ALA A 286 6.74 -23.62 1.63
CA ALA A 286 7.86 -22.78 1.98
C ALA A 286 8.34 -23.03 3.43
N ARG A 287 7.40 -23.14 4.38
CA ARG A 287 7.72 -23.49 5.77
C ARG A 287 8.40 -24.85 5.87
N ASN A 288 7.87 -25.87 5.19
CA ASN A 288 8.46 -27.21 5.16
C ASN A 288 9.89 -27.20 4.59
N GLY A 289 10.14 -26.36 3.59
CA GLY A 289 11.48 -26.15 3.01
C GLY A 289 12.44 -25.35 3.90
N GLY A 290 11.97 -24.83 5.05
CA GLY A 290 12.81 -24.11 6.02
C GLY A 290 12.76 -22.59 5.90
N ALA A 291 11.69 -21.99 5.35
CA ALA A 291 11.46 -20.55 5.43
C ALA A 291 11.08 -20.12 6.86
N ASP A 292 11.62 -18.98 7.30
CA ASP A 292 11.32 -18.35 8.60
C ASP A 292 10.15 -17.37 8.49
N GLY A 293 9.87 -16.89 7.28
CA GLY A 293 8.79 -15.95 7.01
C GLY A 293 8.29 -16.01 5.58
N LEU A 294 7.28 -15.19 5.32
CA LEU A 294 6.61 -15.05 4.04
C LEU A 294 6.60 -13.59 3.60
N ALA A 295 6.66 -13.33 2.30
CA ALA A 295 6.44 -12.01 1.72
C ALA A 295 5.28 -12.09 0.72
N ALA A 296 4.25 -11.28 0.89
CA ALA A 296 3.05 -11.29 0.06
C ALA A 296 2.43 -9.87 -0.03
N ILE A 297 2.01 -9.47 -1.23
CA ILE A 297 1.93 -10.19 -2.50
C ILE A 297 2.89 -9.59 -3.55
N ASN A 298 3.34 -10.37 -4.52
CA ASN A 298 3.91 -9.82 -5.76
C ASN A 298 2.77 -9.27 -6.65
N THR A 299 3.09 -8.85 -7.86
CA THR A 299 2.16 -8.24 -8.82
C THR A 299 1.19 -9.25 -9.44
N ILE A 300 0.01 -8.76 -9.85
CA ILE A 300 -1.05 -9.55 -10.46
C ILE A 300 -0.86 -9.55 -11.98
N LYS A 301 -0.88 -10.71 -12.62
CA LYS A 301 -0.84 -10.82 -14.10
C LYS A 301 -1.98 -10.02 -14.74
N SER A 302 -1.67 -9.14 -15.67
CA SER A 302 -2.64 -8.23 -16.29
C SER A 302 -2.27 -7.82 -17.71
N LEU A 303 -3.26 -7.30 -18.43
CA LEU A 303 -3.11 -6.47 -19.62
C LEU A 303 -3.72 -5.11 -19.34
N MET A 304 -3.14 -4.05 -19.93
CA MET A 304 -3.71 -2.71 -19.89
C MET A 304 -4.68 -2.49 -21.05
N ALA A 305 -5.23 -1.28 -21.13
CA ALA A 305 -6.14 -0.89 -22.19
C ALA A 305 -5.53 -1.13 -23.59
N VAL A 306 -6.38 -1.46 -24.55
CA VAL A 306 -6.02 -1.54 -25.96
C VAL A 306 -6.20 -0.16 -26.60
N ASN A 307 -5.21 0.33 -27.34
CA ASN A 307 -5.35 1.52 -28.16
C ASN A 307 -6.27 1.21 -29.35
N LEU A 308 -7.42 1.86 -29.42
CA LEU A 308 -8.44 1.57 -30.42
C LEU A 308 -8.07 1.99 -31.86
N HIS A 309 -6.99 2.76 -32.00
CA HIS A 309 -6.50 3.18 -33.32
C HIS A 309 -5.38 2.29 -33.86
N THR A 310 -4.51 1.83 -32.94
CA THR A 310 -3.34 1.00 -33.31
C THR A 310 -3.55 -0.49 -33.00
N TYR A 311 -4.60 -0.83 -32.25
CA TYR A 311 -4.93 -2.19 -31.77
C TYR A 311 -3.83 -2.84 -30.92
N VAL A 312 -2.99 -2.03 -30.31
CA VAL A 312 -1.89 -2.47 -29.46
C VAL A 312 -2.18 -2.14 -28.00
N THR A 313 -1.84 -3.05 -27.07
CA THR A 313 -1.91 -2.80 -25.63
C THR A 313 -0.60 -2.18 -25.11
N SER A 314 -0.62 -1.59 -23.92
CA SER A 314 0.54 -0.90 -23.34
C SER A 314 1.15 -1.64 -22.14
N PRO A 315 2.46 -1.44 -21.86
CA PRO A 315 3.43 -0.72 -22.69
C PRO A 315 3.70 -1.47 -23.98
N ALA A 316 3.90 -0.75 -25.06
CA ALA A 316 4.17 -1.34 -26.38
C ALA A 316 5.66 -1.25 -26.71
N VAL A 317 6.25 -2.39 -27.02
CA VAL A 317 7.61 -2.50 -27.56
C VAL A 317 7.48 -2.87 -29.03
N ARG A 318 7.74 -1.91 -29.92
CA ARG A 318 7.28 -1.95 -31.33
C ARG A 318 5.74 -2.12 -31.33
N ASP A 319 5.22 -3.14 -31.99
CA ASP A 319 3.77 -3.37 -32.12
C ASP A 319 3.24 -4.47 -31.19
N LYS A 320 3.99 -4.81 -30.15
CA LYS A 320 3.65 -5.91 -29.22
C LYS A 320 3.72 -5.47 -27.76
N SER A 321 2.93 -6.10 -26.93
CA SER A 321 3.00 -6.02 -25.48
C SER A 321 2.90 -7.41 -24.88
N ALA A 322 3.37 -7.56 -23.65
CA ALA A 322 3.27 -8.81 -22.91
C ALA A 322 2.22 -8.70 -21.78
N VAL A 323 1.72 -9.82 -21.29
CA VAL A 323 1.10 -9.91 -19.96
C VAL A 323 2.18 -9.51 -18.96
N GLY A 324 1.83 -8.62 -18.02
CA GLY A 324 2.79 -8.11 -17.04
C GLY A 324 2.18 -7.92 -15.67
N GLY A 325 3.00 -7.47 -14.73
CA GLY A 325 2.61 -7.32 -13.33
C GLY A 325 1.84 -6.02 -13.07
N TYR A 326 0.62 -6.13 -12.54
CA TYR A 326 -0.21 -5.00 -12.10
C TYR A 326 -0.01 -4.73 -10.62
N SER A 327 0.16 -3.46 -10.25
CA SER A 327 0.46 -2.98 -8.91
C SER A 327 -0.20 -1.63 -8.62
N GLY A 328 0.03 -1.08 -7.44
CA GLY A 328 -0.56 0.17 -6.98
C GLY A 328 -1.81 -0.05 -6.11
N ASN A 329 -2.47 1.04 -5.72
CA ASN A 329 -3.56 0.99 -4.73
C ASN A 329 -4.73 0.07 -5.15
N ALA A 330 -4.97 -0.09 -6.44
CA ALA A 330 -6.04 -0.95 -6.96
C ALA A 330 -5.90 -2.43 -6.56
N VAL A 331 -4.69 -2.91 -6.24
CA VAL A 331 -4.50 -4.31 -5.84
C VAL A 331 -4.64 -4.53 -4.32
N LYS A 332 -4.73 -3.46 -3.51
CA LYS A 332 -4.81 -3.56 -2.05
C LYS A 332 -5.88 -4.54 -1.53
N PRO A 333 -7.14 -4.52 -2.02
CA PRO A 333 -8.16 -5.44 -1.52
C PRO A 333 -7.81 -6.92 -1.74
N ILE A 334 -7.11 -7.22 -2.83
CA ILE A 334 -6.66 -8.58 -3.14
C ILE A 334 -5.50 -8.95 -2.23
N ALA A 335 -4.57 -8.03 -2.00
CA ALA A 335 -3.45 -8.24 -1.09
C ALA A 335 -3.93 -8.51 0.35
N LEU A 336 -4.85 -7.69 0.88
CA LEU A 336 -5.42 -7.86 2.22
C LEU A 336 -6.07 -9.23 2.41
N ARG A 337 -6.79 -9.74 1.38
CA ARG A 337 -7.36 -11.09 1.41
C ARG A 337 -6.28 -12.15 1.62
N PHE A 338 -5.17 -12.08 0.86
CA PHE A 338 -4.10 -13.07 0.99
C PHE A 338 -3.34 -12.95 2.32
N ILE A 339 -3.13 -11.72 2.82
CA ILE A 339 -2.52 -11.53 4.15
C ILE A 339 -3.40 -12.15 5.24
N ALA A 340 -4.72 -11.94 5.19
CA ALA A 340 -5.65 -12.56 6.13
C ALA A 340 -5.64 -14.10 6.05
N GLU A 341 -5.63 -14.66 4.84
CA GLU A 341 -5.51 -16.11 4.60
C GLU A 341 -4.24 -16.69 5.25
N LEU A 342 -3.09 -16.03 5.07
CA LEU A 342 -1.83 -16.45 5.68
C LEU A 342 -1.86 -16.27 7.21
N GLY A 343 -2.37 -15.14 7.70
CA GLY A 343 -2.45 -14.84 9.13
C GLY A 343 -3.37 -15.77 9.92
N GLN A 344 -4.44 -16.27 9.28
CA GLN A 344 -5.38 -17.23 9.88
C GLN A 344 -4.95 -18.69 9.75
N ASN A 345 -3.93 -19.01 8.94
CA ASN A 345 -3.53 -20.39 8.73
C ASN A 345 -2.75 -20.93 9.95
N PRO A 346 -3.32 -21.87 10.71
CA PRO A 346 -2.69 -22.38 11.95
C PRO A 346 -1.37 -23.11 11.68
N LYS A 347 -1.17 -23.65 10.47
CA LYS A 347 0.10 -24.28 10.08
C LYS A 347 1.21 -23.27 9.82
N LEU A 348 0.91 -21.99 9.74
CA LEU A 348 1.88 -20.89 9.57
C LEU A 348 2.10 -20.11 10.85
N SER A 349 1.53 -20.55 11.96
CA SER A 349 1.70 -19.90 13.27
C SER A 349 3.17 -19.70 13.61
N GLY A 350 3.52 -18.47 14.02
CA GLY A 350 4.88 -18.07 14.35
C GLY A 350 5.75 -17.66 13.16
N MET A 351 5.29 -17.80 11.92
CA MET A 351 6.01 -17.25 10.76
C MET A 351 5.80 -15.74 10.65
N HIS A 352 6.87 -15.02 10.34
CA HIS A 352 6.78 -13.60 10.03
C HIS A 352 6.12 -13.38 8.67
N ILE A 353 5.18 -12.44 8.57
CA ILE A 353 4.57 -12.03 7.28
C ILE A 353 5.01 -10.62 6.97
N SER A 354 5.70 -10.42 5.85
CA SER A 354 6.03 -9.11 5.29
C SER A 354 4.99 -8.75 4.22
N GLY A 355 4.11 -7.82 4.55
CA GLY A 355 2.95 -7.45 3.72
C GLY A 355 3.30 -6.43 2.65
N MET A 356 2.76 -6.59 1.43
CA MET A 356 2.90 -5.64 0.33
C MET A 356 1.74 -5.74 -0.66
N GLY A 357 1.55 -4.67 -1.45
CA GLY A 357 0.53 -4.62 -2.51
C GLY A 357 -0.48 -3.50 -2.31
N GLY A 358 -0.17 -2.30 -2.83
CA GLY A 358 -1.07 -1.15 -2.81
C GLY A 358 -1.02 -0.29 -1.55
N VAL A 359 0.02 -0.42 -0.75
CA VAL A 359 0.26 0.46 0.40
C VAL A 359 0.75 1.82 -0.10
N GLU A 360 0.00 2.88 0.22
CA GLU A 360 0.32 4.28 -0.08
C GLU A 360 0.35 5.14 1.18
N THR A 361 -0.49 4.83 2.16
CA THR A 361 -0.62 5.59 3.40
C THR A 361 -0.34 4.72 4.63
N TRP A 362 -0.12 5.36 5.78
CA TRP A 362 0.01 4.64 7.05
C TRP A 362 -1.24 3.81 7.41
N ARG A 363 -2.43 4.24 6.95
CA ARG A 363 -3.67 3.50 7.16
C ARG A 363 -3.68 2.19 6.40
N ASP A 364 -3.21 2.22 5.14
CA ASP A 364 -3.06 0.99 4.36
C ASP A 364 -2.11 0.02 5.06
N ALA A 365 -0.95 0.52 5.52
CA ALA A 365 0.01 -0.30 6.26
C ALA A 365 -0.60 -0.92 7.53
N LEU A 366 -1.37 -0.13 8.29
CA LEU A 366 -2.06 -0.59 9.50
C LEU A 366 -3.08 -1.69 9.19
N GLU A 367 -3.84 -1.58 8.08
CA GLU A 367 -4.76 -2.63 7.65
C GLU A 367 -4.04 -3.96 7.40
N PHE A 368 -2.87 -3.93 6.73
CA PHE A 368 -2.03 -5.13 6.57
C PHE A 368 -1.56 -5.70 7.91
N MET A 369 -1.12 -4.84 8.83
CA MET A 369 -0.68 -5.27 10.16
C MET A 369 -1.81 -5.90 10.95
N MET A 370 -2.99 -5.29 10.97
CA MET A 370 -4.16 -5.84 11.65
C MET A 370 -4.60 -7.21 11.09
N LEU A 371 -4.22 -7.52 9.85
CA LEU A 371 -4.45 -8.83 9.21
C LEU A 371 -3.24 -9.79 9.31
N GLY A 372 -2.22 -9.46 10.13
CA GLY A 372 -1.14 -10.37 10.49
C GLY A 372 0.24 -10.02 9.92
N ALA A 373 0.40 -8.95 9.13
CA ALA A 373 1.73 -8.54 8.68
C ALA A 373 2.53 -7.89 9.81
N GLY A 374 3.75 -8.38 10.07
CA GLY A 374 4.68 -7.81 11.04
C GLY A 374 5.59 -6.72 10.48
N SER A 375 5.76 -6.68 9.15
CA SER A 375 6.48 -5.63 8.41
C SER A 375 5.79 -5.32 7.08
N ILE A 376 6.11 -4.18 6.50
CA ILE A 376 5.46 -3.66 5.29
C ILE A 376 6.52 -3.32 4.24
N GLN A 377 6.35 -3.81 3.02
CA GLN A 377 7.19 -3.46 1.88
C GLN A 377 6.42 -2.56 0.91
N VAL A 378 7.08 -1.51 0.40
CA VAL A 378 6.45 -0.51 -0.48
C VAL A 378 7.27 -0.31 -1.76
N THR A 379 6.61 -0.28 -2.92
CA THR A 379 7.23 0.03 -4.22
C THR A 379 6.50 1.16 -4.93
N THR A 380 5.26 0.93 -5.38
CA THR A 380 4.56 1.80 -6.33
C THR A 380 4.35 3.21 -5.81
N ALA A 381 4.04 3.36 -4.51
CA ALA A 381 3.92 4.68 -3.89
C ALA A 381 5.27 5.42 -3.86
N VAL A 382 6.40 4.71 -3.67
CA VAL A 382 7.74 5.30 -3.76
C VAL A 382 8.05 5.74 -5.19
N MET A 383 7.66 4.96 -6.20
CA MET A 383 7.82 5.37 -7.62
C MET A 383 7.04 6.64 -7.93
N GLN A 384 5.85 6.83 -7.35
CA GLN A 384 5.01 8.00 -7.58
C GLN A 384 5.46 9.24 -6.80
N TYR A 385 5.83 9.07 -5.53
CA TYR A 385 5.96 10.18 -4.57
C TYR A 385 7.36 10.34 -3.99
N GLY A 386 8.26 9.37 -4.24
CA GLY A 386 9.63 9.36 -3.76
C GLY A 386 9.79 8.79 -2.35
N TYR A 387 11.04 8.58 -1.93
CA TYR A 387 11.39 8.01 -0.61
C TYR A 387 10.85 8.82 0.58
N ARG A 388 10.60 10.12 0.39
CA ARG A 388 10.09 11.05 1.42
C ARG A 388 8.74 10.68 2.02
N ILE A 389 7.97 9.77 1.41
CA ILE A 389 6.69 9.31 1.96
C ILE A 389 6.85 8.58 3.29
N ILE A 390 8.04 8.05 3.58
CA ILE A 390 8.34 7.38 4.84
C ILE A 390 8.07 8.27 6.05
N GLU A 391 8.27 9.57 5.92
CA GLU A 391 7.96 10.53 6.98
C GLU A 391 6.47 10.47 7.36
N ASP A 392 5.60 10.49 6.35
CA ASP A 392 4.15 10.47 6.58
C ASP A 392 3.66 9.07 7.02
N LEU A 393 4.28 8.00 6.52
CA LEU A 393 3.98 6.63 6.96
C LEU A 393 4.30 6.43 8.44
N LYS A 394 5.49 6.82 8.88
CA LYS A 394 5.93 6.70 10.27
C LYS A 394 5.12 7.60 11.19
N ALA A 395 4.99 8.87 10.85
CA ALA A 395 4.32 9.84 11.71
C ALA A 395 2.83 9.50 11.93
N GLY A 396 2.12 9.10 10.86
CA GLY A 396 0.71 8.74 10.98
C GLY A 396 0.49 7.46 11.77
N LEU A 397 1.32 6.45 11.56
CA LEU A 397 1.26 5.20 12.32
C LEU A 397 1.61 5.44 13.81
N ASN A 398 2.67 6.20 14.08
CA ASN A 398 3.09 6.53 15.44
C ASN A 398 2.00 7.29 16.19
N TYR A 399 1.38 8.31 15.54
CA TYR A 399 0.26 9.03 16.12
C TYR A 399 -0.92 8.10 16.45
N TYR A 400 -1.30 7.21 15.53
CA TYR A 400 -2.39 6.25 15.76
C TYR A 400 -2.13 5.33 16.95
N LEU A 401 -0.91 4.79 17.08
CA LEU A 401 -0.56 3.92 18.20
C LEU A 401 -0.74 4.66 19.54
N HIS A 402 -0.25 5.88 19.62
CA HIS A 402 -0.40 6.71 20.84
C HIS A 402 -1.86 7.09 21.09
N GLU A 403 -2.63 7.50 20.07
CA GLU A 403 -4.05 7.84 20.19
C GLU A 403 -4.87 6.66 20.74
N LYS A 404 -4.51 5.44 20.36
CA LYS A 404 -5.20 4.21 20.78
C LYS A 404 -4.61 3.56 22.03
N GLY A 405 -3.52 4.09 22.58
CA GLY A 405 -2.88 3.57 23.76
C GLY A 405 -2.05 2.30 23.56
N PHE A 406 -1.64 2.02 22.31
CA PHE A 406 -0.72 0.92 22.02
C PHE A 406 0.72 1.31 22.35
N SER A 407 1.46 0.41 22.99
CA SER A 407 2.85 0.66 23.38
C SER A 407 3.84 0.41 22.24
N ARG A 408 3.51 -0.44 21.30
CA ARG A 408 4.37 -0.82 20.16
C ARG A 408 3.54 -1.27 18.96
N VAL A 409 4.16 -1.20 17.79
CA VAL A 409 3.51 -1.61 16.53
C VAL A 409 3.13 -3.11 16.53
N GLY A 410 3.86 -3.95 17.23
CA GLY A 410 3.52 -5.38 17.39
C GLY A 410 2.15 -5.63 18.04
N ASP A 411 1.65 -4.69 18.84
CA ASP A 411 0.36 -4.83 19.55
C ASP A 411 -0.85 -4.77 18.59
N VAL A 412 -0.68 -4.25 17.38
CA VAL A 412 -1.76 -4.17 16.39
C VAL A 412 -1.76 -5.34 15.40
N VAL A 413 -0.73 -6.19 15.41
CA VAL A 413 -0.60 -7.30 14.47
C VAL A 413 -1.67 -8.36 14.75
N GLY A 414 -2.48 -8.65 13.74
CA GLY A 414 -3.53 -9.67 13.81
C GLY A 414 -4.84 -9.26 14.48
N LEU A 415 -4.99 -8.03 14.98
CA LEU A 415 -6.20 -7.58 15.72
C LEU A 415 -7.51 -7.74 14.93
N ALA A 416 -7.48 -7.77 13.61
CA ALA A 416 -8.67 -7.89 12.78
C ALA A 416 -8.93 -9.33 12.27
N LEU A 417 -8.03 -10.27 12.53
CA LEU A 417 -8.14 -11.64 11.97
C LEU A 417 -9.44 -12.33 12.38
N ASP A 418 -9.85 -12.22 13.63
CA ASP A 418 -11.10 -12.83 14.12
C ASP A 418 -12.37 -12.24 13.47
N SER A 419 -12.26 -11.09 12.83
CA SER A 419 -13.37 -10.46 12.10
C SER A 419 -13.52 -10.95 10.67
N VAL A 420 -12.57 -11.72 10.17
CA VAL A 420 -12.53 -12.23 8.79
C VAL A 420 -12.99 -13.69 8.77
N SER A 421 -13.86 -14.02 7.84
CA SER A 421 -14.27 -15.40 7.57
C SER A 421 -14.25 -15.69 6.08
N ASP A 422 -13.75 -16.85 5.72
CA ASP A 422 -13.75 -17.37 4.34
C ASP A 422 -15.15 -17.71 3.84
N THR A 423 -16.09 -17.96 4.78
CA THR A 423 -17.45 -18.32 4.46
C THR A 423 -18.44 -17.25 4.90
N THR A 424 -19.59 -17.22 4.25
CA THR A 424 -20.68 -16.32 4.64
C THR A 424 -21.63 -16.92 5.66
N ASP A 425 -21.39 -18.14 6.12
CA ASP A 425 -22.29 -18.89 7.00
C ASP A 425 -22.35 -18.32 8.42
N VAL A 426 -21.22 -17.69 8.86
CA VAL A 426 -21.11 -17.02 10.14
C VAL A 426 -21.82 -15.65 10.18
N LEU A 427 -22.25 -15.11 9.02
CA LEU A 427 -22.87 -13.80 8.93
C LEU A 427 -24.35 -13.87 9.33
N GLU A 428 -24.73 -13.03 10.29
CA GLU A 428 -26.11 -12.88 10.73
C GLU A 428 -26.99 -12.39 9.56
N ARG A 429 -28.11 -13.08 9.29
CA ARG A 429 -29.00 -12.82 8.14
C ARG A 429 -30.40 -12.40 8.54
N ASP A 430 -30.72 -12.44 9.83
CA ASP A 430 -32.08 -12.20 10.36
C ASP A 430 -32.35 -10.73 10.63
N SER A 431 -31.37 -9.84 10.41
CA SER A 431 -31.52 -8.41 10.61
C SER A 431 -31.31 -7.60 9.32
N ILE A 432 -31.87 -6.38 9.33
CA ILE A 432 -31.68 -5.36 8.30
C ILE A 432 -31.19 -4.08 8.98
N VAL A 433 -30.19 -3.46 8.38
CA VAL A 433 -29.76 -2.10 8.72
C VAL A 433 -30.17 -1.15 7.59
N TYR A 434 -31.05 -0.21 7.87
CA TYR A 434 -31.51 0.74 6.85
C TYR A 434 -30.54 1.90 6.63
N PRO A 435 -30.49 2.49 5.42
CA PRO A 435 -29.79 3.75 5.20
C PRO A 435 -30.49 4.92 5.90
N LYS A 436 -29.72 5.86 6.44
CA LYS A 436 -30.18 7.13 7.02
C LYS A 436 -29.77 8.28 6.11
N PHE A 437 -30.72 9.15 5.79
CA PHE A 437 -30.54 10.28 4.88
C PHE A 437 -30.36 11.60 5.65
N ASN A 438 -29.27 12.31 5.41
CA ASN A 438 -29.08 13.69 5.83
C ASN A 438 -29.66 14.63 4.78
N ARG A 439 -30.83 15.19 5.06
CA ARG A 439 -31.55 16.06 4.12
C ARG A 439 -30.82 17.38 3.83
N GLN A 440 -30.03 17.89 4.80
CA GLN A 440 -29.30 19.16 4.64
C GLN A 440 -28.10 19.00 3.71
N ALA A 441 -27.37 17.90 3.82
CA ALA A 441 -26.23 17.60 2.97
C ALA A 441 -26.63 17.07 1.57
N CYS A 442 -27.87 16.64 1.38
CA CYS A 442 -28.36 16.09 0.13
C CYS A 442 -28.53 17.20 -0.93
N ILE A 443 -27.94 17.03 -2.11
CA ILE A 443 -28.05 17.95 -3.25
C ILE A 443 -29.15 17.58 -4.26
N GLY A 444 -29.91 16.49 -4.01
CA GLY A 444 -31.01 16.06 -4.89
C GLY A 444 -30.59 15.50 -6.24
N CYS A 445 -29.37 14.99 -6.38
CA CYS A 445 -28.83 14.52 -7.67
C CYS A 445 -29.49 13.26 -8.25
N GLY A 446 -30.18 12.45 -7.44
CA GLY A 446 -30.90 11.25 -7.88
C GLY A 446 -30.05 9.97 -8.03
N ARG A 447 -28.75 10.02 -7.86
CA ARG A 447 -27.89 8.82 -8.04
C ARG A 447 -28.30 7.63 -7.20
N CYS A 448 -28.77 7.87 -5.96
CA CYS A 448 -29.25 6.81 -5.07
C CYS A 448 -30.55 6.17 -5.58
N GLU A 449 -31.43 6.93 -6.23
CA GLU A 449 -32.63 6.40 -6.88
C GLU A 449 -32.25 5.51 -8.06
N ILE A 450 -31.42 6.02 -9.00
CA ILE A 450 -30.95 5.26 -10.18
C ILE A 450 -30.30 3.95 -9.72
N SER A 451 -29.33 4.02 -8.81
CA SER A 451 -28.65 2.82 -8.31
C SER A 451 -29.59 1.81 -7.67
N CYS A 452 -30.58 2.29 -6.91
CA CYS A 452 -31.54 1.41 -6.24
C CYS A 452 -32.55 0.82 -7.23
N MET A 453 -32.95 1.60 -8.25
CA MET A 453 -33.92 1.16 -9.26
C MET A 453 -33.35 0.13 -10.21
N ASP A 454 -32.13 0.38 -10.69
CA ASP A 454 -31.52 -0.40 -11.78
C ASP A 454 -30.54 -1.47 -11.24
N GLY A 455 -29.90 -1.20 -10.10
CA GLY A 455 -28.88 -2.09 -9.51
C GLY A 455 -29.22 -2.69 -8.15
N GLY A 456 -30.42 -2.39 -7.61
CA GLY A 456 -30.79 -2.81 -6.26
C GLY A 456 -32.22 -3.33 -6.17
N HIS A 457 -32.96 -2.89 -5.13
CA HIS A 457 -34.26 -3.46 -4.74
C HIS A 457 -35.43 -2.51 -4.95
N GLN A 458 -35.28 -1.46 -5.76
CA GLN A 458 -36.32 -0.51 -6.13
C GLN A 458 -37.04 0.16 -4.96
N ALA A 459 -36.32 0.37 -3.86
CA ALA A 459 -36.83 0.86 -2.58
C ALA A 459 -36.67 2.37 -2.39
N ILE A 460 -35.98 3.09 -3.29
CA ILE A 460 -35.75 4.52 -3.18
C ILE A 460 -36.41 5.24 -4.36
N ARG A 461 -37.16 6.32 -4.04
CA ARG A 461 -37.72 7.26 -4.99
C ARG A 461 -37.39 8.69 -4.58
N LEU A 462 -37.25 9.61 -5.52
CA LEU A 462 -37.21 11.03 -5.21
C LEU A 462 -38.64 11.59 -5.09
N ASN A 463 -38.88 12.43 -4.04
CA ASN A 463 -40.09 13.22 -3.97
C ASN A 463 -40.00 14.48 -4.88
N GLU A 464 -41.06 15.28 -4.94
CA GLU A 464 -41.16 16.52 -5.72
C GLU A 464 -40.02 17.53 -5.40
N ARG A 465 -39.50 17.53 -4.17
CA ARG A 465 -38.38 18.36 -3.73
C ARG A 465 -37.01 17.72 -4.00
N ARG A 466 -36.97 16.69 -4.85
CA ARG A 466 -35.78 15.90 -5.19
C ARG A 466 -35.06 15.34 -3.94
N ARG A 467 -35.79 14.90 -2.94
CA ARG A 467 -35.22 14.25 -1.75
C ARG A 467 -35.56 12.76 -1.76
N PRO A 468 -34.58 11.88 -1.40
CA PRO A 468 -34.82 10.45 -1.39
C PRO A 468 -35.83 10.06 -0.30
N VAL A 469 -36.76 9.20 -0.69
CA VAL A 469 -37.76 8.56 0.21
C VAL A 469 -37.53 7.05 0.10
N LEU A 470 -37.42 6.40 1.25
CA LEU A 470 -37.21 4.96 1.37
C LEU A 470 -38.57 4.25 1.53
N ASP A 471 -38.78 3.19 0.75
CA ASP A 471 -39.80 2.17 1.04
C ASP A 471 -39.12 1.06 1.88
N PRO A 472 -39.42 0.99 3.20
CA PRO A 472 -38.79 -0.02 4.05
C PRO A 472 -39.23 -1.45 3.76
N LYS A 473 -40.39 -1.63 3.08
CA LYS A 473 -40.89 -2.97 2.71
C LYS A 473 -40.06 -3.60 1.56
N ARG A 474 -39.51 -2.77 0.71
CA ARG A 474 -38.65 -3.20 -0.41
C ARG A 474 -37.17 -3.19 -0.07
N CYS A 475 -36.75 -2.37 0.88
CA CYS A 475 -35.33 -2.21 1.22
C CYS A 475 -34.82 -3.44 1.95
N VAL A 476 -33.74 -4.02 1.45
CA VAL A 476 -33.05 -5.16 2.07
C VAL A 476 -31.78 -4.74 2.82
N GLY A 477 -31.49 -3.43 2.90
CA GLY A 477 -30.31 -2.93 3.63
C GLY A 477 -28.98 -3.15 2.89
N CYS A 478 -28.95 -3.28 1.57
CA CYS A 478 -27.71 -3.54 0.81
C CYS A 478 -26.71 -2.37 0.79
N HIS A 479 -27.12 -1.17 1.17
CA HIS A 479 -26.31 0.05 1.25
C HIS A 479 -25.64 0.52 -0.07
N LEU A 480 -26.03 0.02 -1.24
CA LEU A 480 -25.52 0.52 -2.52
C LEU A 480 -25.73 2.03 -2.67
N CYS A 481 -26.85 2.55 -2.18
CA CYS A 481 -27.15 3.99 -2.15
C CYS A 481 -26.14 4.83 -1.34
N VAL A 482 -25.51 4.25 -0.32
CA VAL A 482 -24.45 4.90 0.47
C VAL A 482 -23.22 5.09 -0.39
N LEU A 483 -22.79 4.04 -1.10
CA LEU A 483 -21.58 4.03 -1.91
C LEU A 483 -21.61 5.05 -3.06
N VAL A 484 -22.78 5.23 -3.70
CA VAL A 484 -22.93 6.12 -4.87
C VAL A 484 -23.24 7.57 -4.51
N CYS A 485 -23.43 7.90 -3.23
CA CYS A 485 -23.76 9.26 -2.82
C CYS A 485 -22.56 10.21 -2.94
N PRO A 486 -22.62 11.26 -3.79
CA PRO A 486 -21.45 12.12 -4.02
C PRO A 486 -21.15 13.09 -2.86
N THR A 487 -22.10 13.28 -1.94
CA THR A 487 -21.97 14.22 -0.81
C THR A 487 -21.96 13.52 0.55
N ASP A 488 -21.85 12.19 0.60
CA ASP A 488 -21.90 11.38 1.82
C ASP A 488 -23.13 11.68 2.70
N SER A 489 -24.20 12.15 2.06
CA SER A 489 -25.46 12.47 2.74
C SER A 489 -26.29 11.23 3.10
N ILE A 490 -25.86 10.05 2.70
CA ILE A 490 -26.48 8.77 3.06
C ILE A 490 -25.46 7.96 3.85
N ARG A 491 -25.89 7.45 5.01
CA ARG A 491 -25.05 6.64 5.91
C ARG A 491 -25.82 5.43 6.38
N SER A 492 -25.14 4.43 6.92
CA SER A 492 -25.77 3.36 7.69
C SER A 492 -26.45 3.96 8.93
N SER A 493 -27.64 3.49 9.27
CA SER A 493 -28.31 3.90 10.51
C SER A 493 -27.62 3.37 11.76
N GLY A 494 -26.81 2.32 11.63
CA GLY A 494 -26.22 1.56 12.74
C GLY A 494 -27.23 0.74 13.54
N ARG A 495 -28.54 0.97 13.35
CA ARG A 495 -29.62 0.26 14.06
C ARG A 495 -30.04 -0.96 13.29
N ARG A 496 -29.89 -2.16 13.87
CA ARG A 496 -30.41 -3.43 13.35
C ARG A 496 -31.89 -3.56 13.63
N ILE A 497 -32.66 -3.97 12.65
CA ILE A 497 -34.09 -4.32 12.78
C ILE A 497 -34.19 -5.79 12.41
N TYR A 498 -34.56 -6.62 13.39
CA TYR A 498 -34.71 -8.05 13.17
C TYR A 498 -35.98 -8.34 12.36
N ARG A 499 -35.87 -9.21 11.39
CA ARG A 499 -37.01 -9.74 10.67
C ARG A 499 -37.75 -10.63 11.67
N ASN A 500 -39.01 -10.32 11.95
CA ASN A 500 -39.81 -11.24 12.73
C ASN A 500 -39.80 -12.60 12.04
N SER A 501 -39.23 -13.61 12.69
CA SER A 501 -39.40 -15.00 12.28
C SER A 501 -40.88 -15.26 12.06
N LYS A 502 -41.24 -15.60 10.81
CA LYS A 502 -42.57 -16.10 10.51
C LYS A 502 -42.71 -17.49 11.11
#